data_5a08e793fc116b2a505551b13067ecb9
#
_entry.id   5a08e793fc116b2a505551b13067ecb9
#
_cell.length_a   1.000
_cell.length_b   1.000
_cell.length_c   1.000
_cell.angle_alpha   90.00
_cell.angle_beta   90.00
_cell.angle_gamma   90.00
#
_symmetry.space_group_name_H-M   'P 1'
#
loop_
_entity.id
_entity.type
_entity.pdbx_description
1 polymer ?
#
loop_
_entity_poly.entity_id
_entity_poly.type
_entity_poly.pdbx_seq_one_letter_code
_entity_poly.pdbx_strand_id
1 'polypeptide(L)'
;DVGVVLFNMLTYGNARILGGIADAANSNGYAITMQSFGRNRERTLHAAIERMKQLPVDGVIAVMEEHVTDFSEFRPPKELPVVIISEDPANYCPTIDADQYGCSAAVVDYLLSKGHKTVYHIAGPSSSRAAESRAQGWHDTLDQLGLRIPPTYMGDWEADSGYQAGLALAHDP
;
A
#
# COMPACT_ATOMS: atom_id res chain seq x y z
N ASP A 1 15.29 11.80 16.02
CA ASP A 1 14.99 10.49 15.44
C ASP A 1 13.65 10.53 14.69
N VAL A 2 13.51 9.72 13.65
CA VAL A 2 12.24 9.55 12.93
C VAL A 2 11.55 8.28 13.42
N GLY A 3 10.33 8.40 13.91
CA GLY A 3 9.47 7.28 14.23
C GLY A 3 8.88 6.67 12.96
N VAL A 4 8.89 5.36 12.82
CA VAL A 4 8.24 4.66 11.71
C VAL A 4 7.25 3.65 12.27
N VAL A 5 5.98 3.81 11.89
CA VAL A 5 4.89 2.89 12.25
C VAL A 5 4.53 2.07 11.01
N LEU A 6 4.55 0.74 11.15
CA LEU A 6 4.14 -0.20 10.12
C LEU A 6 3.08 -1.15 10.66
N PHE A 7 1.99 -1.30 9.91
CA PHE A 7 0.91 -2.22 10.28
C PHE A 7 1.10 -3.66 9.76
N ASN A 8 2.01 -3.87 8.82
CA ASN A 8 2.45 -5.20 8.39
C ASN A 8 3.88 -5.13 7.83
N MET A 9 4.84 -5.73 8.54
CA MET A 9 6.25 -5.71 8.13
C MET A 9 6.62 -6.79 7.11
N LEU A 10 5.80 -7.81 6.95
CA LEU A 10 6.19 -9.03 6.26
C LEU A 10 5.99 -8.94 4.74
N THR A 11 5.27 -7.94 4.26
CA THR A 11 5.08 -7.79 2.80
C THR A 11 6.33 -7.20 2.15
N TYR A 12 6.61 -7.65 0.93
CA TYR A 12 7.73 -7.14 0.14
C TYR A 12 7.64 -5.61 -0.08
N GLY A 13 6.43 -5.11 -0.34
CA GLY A 13 6.19 -3.67 -0.54
C GLY A 13 6.60 -2.84 0.67
N ASN A 14 6.13 -3.22 1.85
CA ASN A 14 6.46 -2.52 3.10
C ASN A 14 7.94 -2.59 3.44
N ALA A 15 8.60 -3.71 3.20
CA ALA A 15 10.04 -3.82 3.38
C ALA A 15 10.81 -2.85 2.46
N ARG A 16 10.36 -2.67 1.22
CA ARG A 16 10.95 -1.70 0.27
C ARG A 16 10.72 -0.25 0.69
N ILE A 17 9.51 0.07 1.15
CA ILE A 17 9.18 1.41 1.68
C ILE A 17 10.06 1.71 2.89
N LEU A 18 10.17 0.78 3.83
CA LEU A 18 11.02 0.93 5.01
C LEU A 18 12.48 1.15 4.62
N GLY A 19 13.00 0.41 3.64
CA GLY A 19 14.35 0.61 3.11
C GLY A 19 14.55 2.03 2.59
N GLY A 20 13.62 2.55 1.79
CA GLY A 20 13.68 3.92 1.28
C GLY A 20 13.62 4.98 2.39
N ILE A 21 12.78 4.77 3.41
CA ILE A 21 12.72 5.65 4.59
C ILE A 21 14.06 5.63 5.33
N ALA A 22 14.65 4.44 5.53
CA ALA A 22 15.92 4.27 6.22
C ALA A 22 17.07 4.98 5.50
N ASP A 23 17.15 4.81 4.19
CA ASP A 23 18.16 5.46 3.36
C ASP A 23 18.04 6.99 3.40
N ALA A 24 16.80 7.51 3.29
CA ALA A 24 16.53 8.94 3.36
C ALA A 24 16.86 9.52 4.76
N ALA A 25 16.45 8.84 5.83
CA ALA A 25 16.73 9.26 7.20
C ALA A 25 18.25 9.31 7.44
N ASN A 26 18.96 8.25 7.08
CA ASN A 26 20.41 8.14 7.26
C ASN A 26 21.17 9.23 6.50
N SER A 27 20.76 9.50 5.26
CA SER A 27 21.37 10.56 4.42
C SER A 27 21.15 11.96 5.00
N ASN A 28 20.16 12.16 5.86
CA ASN A 28 19.85 13.41 6.52
C ASN A 28 20.26 13.43 8.01
N GLY A 29 21.02 12.45 8.47
CA GLY A 29 21.52 12.39 9.84
C GLY A 29 20.50 12.00 10.91
N TYR A 30 19.40 11.37 10.50
CA TYR A 30 18.38 10.85 11.43
C TYR A 30 18.55 9.35 11.67
N ALA A 31 18.37 8.93 12.90
CA ALA A 31 18.13 7.53 13.24
C ALA A 31 16.65 7.21 13.11
N ILE A 32 16.32 5.92 12.97
CA ILE A 32 14.95 5.42 12.89
C ILE A 32 14.60 4.65 14.15
N THR A 33 13.47 5.00 14.73
CA THR A 33 12.80 4.22 15.77
C THR A 33 11.55 3.58 15.20
N MET A 34 11.52 2.26 15.11
CA MET A 34 10.45 1.53 14.44
C MET A 34 9.49 0.86 15.41
N GLN A 35 8.20 0.95 15.10
CA GLN A 35 7.16 0.20 15.78
C GLN A 35 6.28 -0.55 14.78
N SER A 36 6.19 -1.87 14.94
CA SER A 36 5.30 -2.70 14.15
C SER A 36 4.10 -3.16 14.98
N PHE A 37 2.92 -3.13 14.36
CA PHE A 37 1.68 -3.66 14.93
C PHE A 37 1.35 -4.99 14.25
N GLY A 38 1.47 -6.09 15.00
CA GLY A 38 1.10 -7.41 14.51
C GLY A 38 -0.42 -7.56 14.30
N ARG A 39 -0.81 -8.62 13.60
CA ARG A 39 -2.19 -8.90 13.14
C ARG A 39 -3.26 -8.97 14.25
N ASN A 40 -2.91 -9.11 15.51
CA ASN A 40 -3.83 -9.45 16.61
C ASN A 40 -4.08 -8.32 17.64
N ARG A 41 -3.73 -7.07 17.36
CA ARG A 41 -4.00 -5.94 18.28
C ARG A 41 -4.96 -4.95 17.62
N GLU A 42 -5.68 -4.20 18.44
CA GLU A 42 -6.48 -3.05 17.97
C GLU A 42 -5.59 -2.15 17.11
N ARG A 43 -5.89 -2.13 15.82
CA ARG A 43 -5.12 -1.43 14.81
C ARG A 43 -5.70 -0.04 14.65
N THR A 44 -5.36 0.85 15.56
CA THR A 44 -5.70 2.26 15.43
C THR A 44 -4.45 3.09 15.22
N LEU A 45 -4.55 4.07 14.34
CA LEU A 45 -3.48 5.03 14.12
C LEU A 45 -3.23 5.85 15.38
N HIS A 46 -4.30 6.19 16.11
CA HIS A 46 -4.22 6.92 17.38
C HIS A 46 -3.35 6.17 18.40
N ALA A 47 -3.61 4.88 18.64
CA ALA A 47 -2.82 4.09 19.59
C ALA A 47 -1.35 3.97 19.17
N ALA A 48 -1.08 3.88 17.87
CA ALA A 48 0.28 3.84 17.34
C ALA A 48 1.04 5.14 17.61
N ILE A 49 0.42 6.28 17.33
CA ILE A 49 1.01 7.59 17.51
C ILE A 49 1.21 7.91 19.01
N GLU A 50 0.25 7.57 19.87
CA GLU A 50 0.40 7.76 21.33
C GLU A 50 1.58 6.97 21.91
N ARG A 51 1.88 5.82 21.35
CA ARG A 51 3.10 5.08 21.74
C ARG A 51 4.37 5.75 21.23
N MET A 52 4.37 6.26 19.99
CA MET A 52 5.51 6.99 19.46
C MET A 52 5.82 8.26 20.27
N LYS A 53 4.83 8.95 20.80
CA LYS A 53 5.02 10.10 21.70
C LYS A 53 5.82 9.78 22.97
N GLN A 54 5.85 8.53 23.38
CA GLN A 54 6.62 8.08 24.55
C GLN A 54 8.10 7.80 24.23
N LEU A 55 8.48 7.89 22.96
CA LEU A 55 9.82 7.64 22.47
C LEU A 55 10.48 8.97 22.06
N PRO A 56 11.81 9.04 22.06
CA PRO A 56 12.54 10.26 21.67
C PRO A 56 12.55 10.44 20.14
N VAL A 57 11.37 10.66 19.54
CA VAL A 57 11.23 10.89 18.10
C VAL A 57 10.77 12.32 17.82
N ASP A 58 11.26 12.93 16.75
CA ASP A 58 10.97 14.30 16.33
C ASP A 58 9.80 14.39 15.36
N GLY A 59 9.38 13.26 14.79
CA GLY A 59 8.27 13.12 13.87
C GLY A 59 8.01 11.66 13.54
N VAL A 60 6.87 11.37 12.93
CA VAL A 60 6.44 9.99 12.61
C VAL A 60 6.05 9.86 11.15
N ILE A 61 6.50 8.79 10.52
CA ILE A 61 6.01 8.30 9.24
C ILE A 61 5.17 7.04 9.52
N ALA A 62 3.88 7.07 9.18
CA ALA A 62 2.97 5.94 9.33
C ALA A 62 2.72 5.29 7.96
N VAL A 63 3.11 4.03 7.81
CA VAL A 63 2.90 3.26 6.57
C VAL A 63 1.63 2.43 6.72
N MET A 64 0.62 2.79 5.93
CA MET A 64 -0.75 2.25 6.02
C MET A 64 -1.08 1.48 4.76
N GLU A 65 -1.03 0.17 4.80
CA GLU A 65 -1.36 -0.71 3.67
C GLU A 65 -2.78 -1.27 3.75
N GLU A 66 -3.29 -1.42 4.97
CA GLU A 66 -4.62 -1.94 5.23
C GLU A 66 -5.51 -0.85 5.84
N HIS A 67 -6.84 -1.03 5.73
CA HIS A 67 -7.79 -0.14 6.39
C HIS A 67 -7.60 -0.12 7.90
N VAL A 68 -7.39 1.05 8.44
CA VAL A 68 -7.32 1.31 9.87
C VAL A 68 -8.61 2.00 10.29
N THR A 69 -9.23 1.52 11.36
CA THR A 69 -10.62 1.87 11.72
C THR A 69 -10.82 3.34 12.09
N ASP A 70 -9.79 4.01 12.57
CA ASP A 70 -9.84 5.42 13.02
C ASP A 70 -9.19 6.42 12.04
N PHE A 71 -8.89 5.99 10.81
CA PHE A 71 -8.13 6.81 9.87
C PHE A 71 -8.81 8.16 9.56
N SER A 72 -10.10 8.16 9.28
CA SER A 72 -10.88 9.36 8.95
C SER A 72 -11.04 10.33 10.12
N GLU A 73 -10.98 9.81 11.36
CA GLU A 73 -11.15 10.59 12.59
C GLU A 73 -9.84 11.01 13.20
N PHE A 74 -8.74 10.42 12.77
CA PHE A 74 -7.42 10.68 13.33
C PHE A 74 -7.03 12.17 13.21
N ARG A 75 -6.54 12.74 14.29
CA ARG A 75 -5.98 14.09 14.35
C ARG A 75 -4.54 14.00 14.86
N PRO A 76 -3.56 14.49 14.11
CA PRO A 76 -2.18 14.46 14.58
C PRO A 76 -2.00 15.35 15.80
N PRO A 77 -1.22 14.92 16.79
CA PRO A 77 -0.85 15.77 17.90
C PRO A 77 -0.07 16.98 17.42
N LYS A 78 -0.29 18.15 18.02
CA LYS A 78 0.36 19.40 17.61
C LYS A 78 1.89 19.37 17.79
N GLU A 79 2.33 18.63 18.78
CA GLU A 79 3.73 18.52 19.20
C GLU A 79 4.54 17.48 18.42
N LEU A 80 3.90 16.61 17.65
CA LEU A 80 4.57 15.54 16.90
C LEU A 80 4.07 15.53 15.46
N PRO A 81 4.88 15.99 14.50
CA PRO A 81 4.54 15.91 13.08
C PRO A 81 4.33 14.48 12.62
N VAL A 82 3.25 14.24 11.87
CA VAL A 82 2.92 12.93 11.30
C VAL A 82 2.74 13.06 9.79
N VAL A 83 3.42 12.19 9.05
CA VAL A 83 3.22 11.98 7.61
C VAL A 83 2.70 10.56 7.40
N ILE A 84 1.73 10.40 6.52
CA ILE A 84 1.11 9.10 6.25
C ILE A 84 1.43 8.66 4.82
N ILE A 85 1.85 7.42 4.67
CA ILE A 85 1.97 6.76 3.38
C ILE A 85 0.72 5.91 3.19
N SER A 86 -0.20 6.39 2.37
CA SER A 86 -1.50 5.75 2.12
C SER A 86 -2.21 6.41 0.93
N GLU A 87 -2.99 5.64 0.18
CA GLU A 87 -3.90 6.16 -0.85
C GLU A 87 -5.10 6.93 -0.28
N ASP A 88 -5.49 6.66 0.96
CA ASP A 88 -6.57 7.41 1.58
C ASP A 88 -6.12 8.84 1.86
N PRO A 89 -6.80 9.86 1.32
CA PRO A 89 -6.47 11.24 1.65
C PRO A 89 -6.77 11.49 3.12
N ALA A 90 -5.72 11.59 3.92
CA ALA A 90 -5.88 11.99 5.32
C ALA A 90 -6.24 13.47 5.35
N ASN A 91 -7.43 13.80 5.83
CA ASN A 91 -7.91 15.18 5.90
C ASN A 91 -7.06 16.09 6.81
N TYR A 92 -6.19 15.53 7.65
CA TYR A 92 -5.49 16.25 8.71
C TYR A 92 -3.98 16.01 8.78
N CYS A 93 -3.46 15.10 7.96
CA CYS A 93 -2.04 14.80 7.86
C CYS A 93 -1.56 14.94 6.42
N PRO A 94 -0.32 15.37 6.17
CA PRO A 94 0.32 15.18 4.89
C PRO A 94 0.32 13.69 4.52
N THR A 95 -0.15 13.39 3.31
CA THR A 95 -0.23 12.01 2.79
C THR A 95 0.59 11.90 1.53
N ILE A 96 1.33 10.82 1.38
CA ILE A 96 2.12 10.49 0.20
C ILE A 96 1.74 9.08 -0.24
N ASP A 97 1.49 8.89 -1.53
CA ASP A 97 1.36 7.56 -2.12
C ASP A 97 1.75 7.55 -3.60
N ALA A 98 1.90 6.34 -4.15
CA ALA A 98 1.98 6.13 -5.58
C ALA A 98 0.57 6.18 -6.19
N ASP A 99 0.46 6.69 -7.42
CA ASP A 99 -0.79 6.62 -8.19
C ASP A 99 -1.06 5.17 -8.62
N GLN A 100 -1.68 4.40 -7.75
CA GLN A 100 -1.94 2.97 -7.97
C GLN A 100 -2.91 2.73 -9.14
N TYR A 101 -3.95 3.55 -9.24
CA TYR A 101 -4.91 3.48 -10.34
C TYR A 101 -4.25 3.82 -11.67
N GLY A 102 -3.61 4.97 -11.78
CA GLY A 102 -2.98 5.42 -13.02
C GLY A 102 -1.81 4.53 -13.44
N CYS A 103 -1.01 4.03 -12.51
CA CYS A 103 0.05 3.06 -12.81
C CYS A 103 -0.51 1.77 -13.40
N SER A 104 -1.62 1.25 -12.86
CA SER A 104 -2.26 0.04 -13.38
C SER A 104 -2.82 0.27 -14.78
N ALA A 105 -3.54 1.36 -14.99
CA ALA A 105 -4.04 1.75 -16.30
C ALA A 105 -2.92 1.85 -17.34
N ALA A 106 -1.82 2.54 -17.01
CA ALA A 106 -0.69 2.69 -17.90
C ALA A 106 -0.02 1.35 -18.27
N VAL A 107 0.06 0.41 -17.33
CA VAL A 107 0.57 -0.95 -17.61
C VAL A 107 -0.35 -1.70 -18.56
N VAL A 108 -1.66 -1.61 -18.38
CA VAL A 108 -2.65 -2.22 -19.29
C VAL A 108 -2.52 -1.63 -20.69
N ASP A 109 -2.50 -0.32 -20.83
CA ASP A 109 -2.32 0.36 -22.11
C ASP A 109 -1.01 -0.07 -22.80
N TYR A 110 0.07 -0.15 -22.03
CA TYR A 110 1.36 -0.60 -22.57
C TYR A 110 1.28 -2.03 -23.11
N LEU A 111 0.70 -2.96 -22.38
CA LEU A 111 0.56 -4.36 -22.84
C LEU A 111 -0.33 -4.45 -24.09
N LEU A 112 -1.44 -3.74 -24.13
CA LEU A 112 -2.31 -3.66 -25.30
C LEU A 112 -1.57 -3.09 -26.52
N SER A 113 -0.73 -2.07 -26.33
CA SER A 113 0.11 -1.49 -27.39
C SER A 113 1.11 -2.49 -27.97
N LYS A 114 1.44 -3.56 -27.25
CA LYS A 114 2.28 -4.67 -27.73
C LYS A 114 1.52 -5.76 -28.48
N GLY A 115 0.21 -5.57 -28.68
CA GLY A 115 -0.64 -6.45 -29.47
C GLY A 115 -1.41 -7.51 -28.67
N HIS A 116 -1.37 -7.43 -27.34
CA HIS A 116 -2.22 -8.26 -26.49
C HIS A 116 -3.69 -7.89 -26.68
N LYS A 117 -4.58 -8.88 -26.62
CA LYS A 117 -6.03 -8.69 -26.84
C LYS A 117 -6.79 -8.35 -25.55
N THR A 118 -6.23 -8.70 -24.43
CA THR A 118 -6.67 -8.38 -23.10
C THR A 118 -5.50 -8.52 -22.13
N VAL A 119 -5.71 -8.16 -20.87
CA VAL A 119 -4.71 -8.28 -19.79
C VAL A 119 -5.36 -8.97 -18.61
N TYR A 120 -4.75 -10.01 -18.09
CA TYR A 120 -5.18 -10.68 -16.86
C TYR A 120 -4.63 -9.94 -15.65
N HIS A 121 -5.37 -10.01 -14.53
CA HIS A 121 -4.99 -9.38 -13.28
C HIS A 121 -4.95 -10.38 -12.12
N ILE A 122 -3.81 -10.47 -11.46
CA ILE A 122 -3.67 -11.14 -10.17
C ILE A 122 -3.70 -10.02 -9.12
N ALA A 123 -4.80 -9.93 -8.39
CA ALA A 123 -5.02 -8.89 -7.40
C ALA A 123 -4.34 -9.22 -6.07
N GLY A 124 -4.13 -8.21 -5.24
CA GLY A 124 -3.82 -8.39 -3.82
C GLY A 124 -5.08 -8.64 -2.99
N PRO A 125 -4.95 -8.74 -1.65
CA PRO A 125 -6.08 -8.98 -0.76
C PRO A 125 -7.07 -7.81 -0.78
N SER A 126 -8.35 -8.12 -0.59
CA SER A 126 -9.44 -7.14 -0.59
C SER A 126 -9.36 -6.13 0.57
N SER A 127 -8.54 -6.39 1.58
CA SER A 127 -8.26 -5.44 2.67
C SER A 127 -7.28 -4.34 2.28
N SER A 128 -6.63 -4.44 1.11
CA SER A 128 -5.64 -3.48 0.64
C SER A 128 -6.26 -2.48 -0.34
N ARG A 129 -6.26 -1.20 0.02
CA ARG A 129 -6.68 -0.09 -0.86
C ARG A 129 -5.86 -0.05 -2.15
N ALA A 130 -4.55 -0.18 -2.04
CA ALA A 130 -3.67 -0.19 -3.20
C ALA A 130 -3.99 -1.34 -4.18
N ALA A 131 -4.40 -2.52 -3.66
CA ALA A 131 -4.87 -3.61 -4.52
C ALA A 131 -6.19 -3.27 -5.21
N GLU A 132 -7.13 -2.67 -4.47
CA GLU A 132 -8.42 -2.24 -5.00
C GLU A 132 -8.25 -1.21 -6.11
N SER A 133 -7.45 -0.15 -5.89
CA SER A 133 -7.20 0.88 -6.88
C SER A 133 -6.51 0.34 -8.14
N ARG A 134 -5.54 -0.58 -8.00
CA ARG A 134 -4.93 -1.24 -9.16
C ARG A 134 -5.93 -2.10 -9.93
N ALA A 135 -6.78 -2.85 -9.24
CA ALA A 135 -7.84 -3.64 -9.87
C ALA A 135 -8.83 -2.76 -10.62
N GLN A 136 -9.20 -1.61 -10.04
CA GLN A 136 -10.08 -0.65 -10.69
C GLN A 136 -9.44 -0.04 -11.94
N GLY A 137 -8.18 0.40 -11.87
CA GLY A 137 -7.45 0.95 -13.02
C GLY A 137 -7.34 -0.05 -14.18
N TRP A 138 -7.04 -1.32 -13.87
CA TRP A 138 -7.04 -2.40 -14.85
C TRP A 138 -8.42 -2.63 -15.47
N HIS A 139 -9.46 -2.74 -14.66
CA HIS A 139 -10.84 -2.97 -15.09
C HIS A 139 -11.33 -1.83 -16.00
N ASP A 140 -11.23 -0.60 -15.53
CA ASP A 140 -11.76 0.56 -16.24
C ASP A 140 -11.07 0.79 -17.58
N THR A 141 -9.78 0.52 -17.66
CA THR A 141 -9.03 0.65 -18.92
C THR A 141 -9.54 -0.36 -19.97
N LEU A 142 -9.77 -1.61 -19.58
CA LEU A 142 -10.32 -2.62 -20.49
C LEU A 142 -11.78 -2.30 -20.86
N ASP A 143 -12.60 -1.87 -19.92
CA ASP A 143 -14.01 -1.52 -20.13
C ASP A 143 -14.16 -0.34 -21.10
N GLN A 144 -13.41 0.73 -20.89
CA GLN A 144 -13.42 1.93 -21.76
C GLN A 144 -13.04 1.60 -23.21
N LEU A 145 -12.21 0.60 -23.41
CA LEU A 145 -11.80 0.15 -24.73
C LEU A 145 -12.74 -0.93 -25.32
N GLY A 146 -13.78 -1.34 -24.59
CA GLY A 146 -14.72 -2.37 -24.98
C GLY A 146 -14.07 -3.75 -25.14
N LEU A 147 -13.00 -4.02 -24.39
CA LEU A 147 -12.27 -5.27 -24.46
C LEU A 147 -12.80 -6.29 -23.45
N ARG A 148 -12.50 -7.58 -23.71
CA ARG A 148 -12.82 -8.65 -22.74
C ARG A 148 -12.15 -8.34 -21.42
N ILE A 149 -12.91 -8.37 -20.33
CA ILE A 149 -12.43 -8.30 -18.96
C ILE A 149 -12.36 -9.73 -18.40
N PRO A 150 -11.16 -10.31 -18.22
CA PRO A 150 -11.03 -11.64 -17.65
C PRO A 150 -11.43 -11.68 -16.16
N PRO A 151 -11.68 -12.88 -15.59
CA PRO A 151 -11.84 -13.03 -14.16
C PRO A 151 -10.59 -12.56 -13.40
N THR A 152 -10.80 -11.91 -12.24
CA THR A 152 -9.70 -11.54 -11.35
C THR A 152 -9.29 -12.72 -10.49
N TYR A 153 -7.99 -12.96 -10.40
CA TYR A 153 -7.40 -13.94 -9.49
C TYR A 153 -6.94 -13.24 -8.22
N MET A 154 -7.43 -13.70 -7.07
CA MET A 154 -7.12 -13.06 -5.79
C MET A 154 -5.86 -13.65 -5.18
N GLY A 155 -4.96 -12.80 -4.76
CA GLY A 155 -3.77 -13.12 -3.98
C GLY A 155 -3.84 -12.50 -2.58
N ASP A 156 -2.80 -12.75 -1.79
CA ASP A 156 -2.67 -12.33 -0.40
C ASP A 156 -1.30 -11.68 -0.09
N TRP A 157 -0.60 -11.25 -1.12
CA TRP A 157 0.78 -10.74 -1.12
C TRP A 157 1.87 -11.80 -0.88
N GLU A 158 1.49 -13.09 -0.78
CA GLU A 158 2.44 -14.19 -0.65
C GLU A 158 2.78 -14.81 -2.01
N ALA A 159 4.00 -15.32 -2.14
CA ALA A 159 4.47 -15.91 -3.39
C ALA A 159 3.65 -17.13 -3.82
N ASP A 160 3.17 -17.92 -2.85
CA ASP A 160 2.39 -19.12 -3.13
C ASP A 160 1.05 -18.79 -3.81
N SER A 161 0.31 -17.77 -3.32
CA SER A 161 -0.94 -17.36 -3.94
C SER A 161 -0.72 -16.85 -5.37
N GLY A 162 0.36 -16.11 -5.61
CA GLY A 162 0.75 -15.66 -6.95
C GLY A 162 1.08 -16.83 -7.88
N TYR A 163 1.79 -17.84 -7.38
CA TYR A 163 2.11 -19.05 -8.13
C TYR A 163 0.85 -19.84 -8.51
N GLN A 164 -0.07 -20.05 -7.56
CA GLN A 164 -1.33 -20.77 -7.82
C GLN A 164 -2.20 -20.01 -8.83
N ALA A 165 -2.29 -18.69 -8.72
CA ALA A 165 -2.97 -17.85 -9.70
C ALA A 165 -2.34 -17.97 -11.09
N GLY A 166 -1.00 -17.98 -11.17
CA GLY A 166 -0.28 -18.17 -12.43
C GLY A 166 -0.55 -19.53 -13.07
N LEU A 167 -0.62 -20.61 -12.28
CA LEU A 167 -1.00 -21.94 -12.78
C LEU A 167 -2.43 -21.96 -13.33
N ALA A 168 -3.37 -21.33 -12.61
CA ALA A 168 -4.76 -21.22 -13.07
C ALA A 168 -4.86 -20.46 -14.40
N LEU A 169 -4.15 -19.32 -14.51
CA LEU A 169 -4.07 -18.54 -15.74
C LEU A 169 -3.48 -19.30 -16.93
N ALA A 170 -2.50 -20.16 -16.70
CA ALA A 170 -1.89 -20.96 -17.78
C ALA A 170 -2.86 -21.97 -18.40
N HIS A 171 -3.97 -22.26 -17.74
CA HIS A 171 -5.04 -23.15 -18.22
C HIS A 171 -6.30 -22.41 -18.70
N ASP A 172 -6.31 -21.08 -18.60
CA ASP A 172 -7.42 -20.26 -19.12
C ASP A 172 -7.18 -19.97 -20.61
N PRO A 173 -8.12 -20.36 -21.53
CA PRO A 173 -7.96 -20.27 -22.97
C PRO A 173 -8.02 -18.81 -23.51
#